data_cc8e304292f8074b5218dd73a7c52d7e
#
_entry.id   cc8e304292f8074b5218dd73a7c52d7e
#
_cell.length_a   1.000
_cell.length_b   1.000
_cell.length_c   1.000
_cell.angle_alpha   90.00
_cell.angle_beta   90.00
_cell.angle_gamma   90.00
#
_symmetry.space_group_name_H-M   'P 1'
#
loop_
_entity.id
_entity.type
_entity.pdbx_description
1 polymer ?
#
loop_
_entity_poly.entity_id
_entity_poly.type
_entity_poly.pdbx_seq_one_letter_code
_entity_poly.pdbx_strand_id
1 'polypeptide(L)' 'MKNYHIIVEFCMQWNYAPKAASFAEELFNHFFRDIQKLELIPSSGGAFEVSVNGEKIYSKLETGIFPDTDEMIEIISNK' A
#
# COMPACT_ATOMS: atom_id res chain seq x y z
N MET A 1 19.42 5.60 5.07
CA MET A 1 17.98 5.74 5.31
C MET A 1 17.27 5.96 3.99
N LYS A 2 16.25 5.18 3.69
CA LYS A 2 15.46 5.35 2.48
C LYS A 2 14.44 6.46 2.68
N ASN A 3 13.85 6.93 1.60
CA ASN A 3 12.80 7.95 1.63
C ASN A 3 11.61 7.45 0.80
N TYR A 4 10.90 6.46 1.34
CA TYR A 4 9.75 5.91 0.65
C TYR A 4 8.55 6.85 0.74
N HIS A 5 7.95 7.13 -0.40
CA HIS A 5 6.66 7.80 -0.51
C HIS A 5 5.67 6.75 -1.01
N ILE A 6 4.78 6.31 -0.13
CA ILE A 6 3.86 5.21 -0.41
C ILE A 6 2.45 5.75 -0.53
N ILE A 7 1.73 5.28 -1.53
CA ILE A 7 0.33 5.64 -1.75
C ILE A 7 -0.48 4.36 -1.82
N VAL A 8 -1.56 4.28 -1.05
CA VAL A 8 -2.52 3.18 -1.10
C VAL A 8 -3.89 3.74 -1.44
N GLU A 9 -4.40 3.40 -2.62
CA GLU A 9 -5.76 3.75 -3.02
C GLU A 9 -6.66 2.57 -2.69
N PHE A 10 -7.75 2.81 -1.97
CA PHE A 10 -8.61 1.73 -1.50
C PHE A 10 -10.07 2.07 -1.66
N CYS A 11 -10.88 1.04 -1.95
CA CYS A 11 -12.31 1.21 -2.18
C CYS A 11 -13.03 1.49 -0.87
N MET A 12 -13.69 2.64 -0.77
CA MET A 12 -14.49 2.99 0.41
C MET A 12 -15.82 2.24 0.42
N GLN A 13 -16.43 2.06 -0.74
CA GLN A 13 -17.75 1.46 -0.86
C GLN A 13 -17.78 0.01 -0.38
N TRP A 14 -16.68 -0.71 -0.51
CA TRP A 14 -16.57 -2.12 -0.13
C TRP A 14 -15.86 -2.29 1.21
N ASN A 15 -15.73 -1.20 1.95
CA ASN A 15 -15.17 -1.20 3.30
C ASN A 15 -13.73 -1.73 3.37
N TYR A 16 -12.89 -1.28 2.46
CA TYR A 16 -11.48 -1.67 2.47
C TYR A 16 -10.62 -0.81 3.41
N ALA A 17 -11.21 0.20 4.06
CA ALA A 17 -10.47 1.07 4.96
C ALA A 17 -9.73 0.32 6.08
N PRO A 18 -10.34 -0.67 6.77
CA PRO A 18 -9.61 -1.42 7.79
C PRO A 18 -8.41 -2.17 7.22
N LYS A 19 -8.52 -2.72 6.01
CA LYS A 19 -7.41 -3.40 5.36
C LYS A 19 -6.29 -2.43 4.98
N ALA A 20 -6.65 -1.24 4.51
CA ALA A 20 -5.67 -0.22 4.17
C ALA A 20 -4.95 0.27 5.43
N ALA A 21 -5.67 0.48 6.52
CA ALA A 21 -5.09 0.91 7.79
C ALA A 21 -4.14 -0.15 8.35
N SER A 22 -4.55 -1.43 8.34
CA SER A 22 -3.69 -2.53 8.80
C SER A 22 -2.44 -2.65 7.96
N PHE A 23 -2.58 -2.51 6.65
CA PHE A 23 -1.46 -2.57 5.72
C PHE A 23 -0.46 -1.45 6.03
N ALA A 24 -0.96 -0.23 6.20
CA ALA A 24 -0.13 0.91 6.55
C ALA A 24 0.61 0.69 7.88
N GLU A 25 -0.09 0.17 8.88
CA GLU A 25 0.52 -0.11 10.18
C GLU A 25 1.68 -1.09 10.04
N GLU A 26 1.50 -2.16 9.29
CA GLU A 26 2.55 -3.15 9.07
C GLU A 26 3.75 -2.56 8.36
N LEU A 27 3.51 -1.69 7.37
CA LEU A 27 4.61 -1.02 6.66
C LEU A 27 5.38 -0.09 7.59
N PHE A 28 4.69 0.69 8.42
CA PHE A 28 5.36 1.56 9.38
C PHE A 28 6.15 0.76 10.40
N ASN A 29 5.60 -0.37 10.87
CA ASN A 29 6.30 -1.21 11.84
C ASN A 29 7.56 -1.84 11.26
N HIS A 30 7.58 -2.10 9.96
CA HIS A 30 8.75 -2.69 9.31
C HIS A 30 9.79 -1.65 8.89
N PHE A 31 9.34 -0.56 8.27
CA PHE A 31 10.25 0.41 7.64
C PHE A 31 10.58 1.60 8.52
N PHE A 32 9.78 1.89 9.54
CA PHE A 32 10.02 3.00 10.46
C PHE A 32 10.29 4.32 9.73
N ARG A 33 11.45 4.90 9.96
CA ARG A 33 11.83 6.21 9.41
C ARG A 33 12.14 6.18 7.92
N ASP A 34 12.24 5.01 7.32
CA ASP A 34 12.44 4.92 5.89
C ASP A 34 11.19 5.36 5.11
N ILE A 35 10.03 5.37 5.76
CA ILE A 35 8.82 5.93 5.15
C ILE A 35 8.80 7.43 5.45
N GLN A 36 8.97 8.22 4.41
CA GLN A 36 8.86 9.67 4.52
C GLN A 36 7.40 10.10 4.55
N LYS A 37 6.57 9.44 3.76
CA LYS A 37 5.16 9.79 3.62
C LYS A 37 4.38 8.57 3.18
N LEU A 38 3.20 8.39 3.78
CA LEU A 38 2.27 7.34 3.35
C LEU A 38 0.88 7.97 3.27
N GLU A 39 0.25 7.86 2.11
CA GLU A 39 -1.08 8.39 1.88
C GLU A 39 -2.07 7.26 1.70
N LEU A 40 -3.21 7.37 2.38
CA LEU A 40 -4.36 6.50 2.18
C LEU A 40 -5.40 7.30 1.44
N ILE A 41 -5.72 6.89 0.21
CA ILE A 41 -6.60 7.65 -0.67
C ILE A 41 -7.87 6.87 -0.92
N PRO A 42 -9.05 7.38 -0.50
CA PRO A 42 -10.32 6.72 -0.79
C PRO A 42 -10.58 6.66 -2.29
N SER A 43 -11.04 5.50 -2.75
CA SER A 43 -11.33 5.27 -4.14
C SER A 43 -12.62 4.42 -4.25
N SER A 44 -12.84 3.81 -5.40
CA SER A 44 -14.07 3.03 -5.66
C SER A 44 -13.74 1.83 -6.54
N GLY A 45 -14.78 1.05 -6.89
CA GLY A 45 -14.65 -0.04 -7.84
C GLY A 45 -13.87 -1.25 -7.35
N GLY A 46 -13.70 -1.39 -6.04
CA GLY A 46 -12.96 -2.52 -5.50
C GLY A 46 -11.44 -2.34 -5.53
N ALA A 47 -10.97 -1.11 -5.70
CA ALA A 47 -9.54 -0.83 -5.79
C ALA A 47 -8.80 -1.12 -4.49
N PHE A 48 -7.61 -1.65 -4.61
CA PHE A 48 -6.58 -1.67 -3.56
C PHE A 48 -5.25 -1.65 -4.32
N GLU A 49 -4.74 -0.43 -4.52
CA GLU A 49 -3.64 -0.15 -5.43
C GLU A 49 -2.49 0.45 -4.64
N VAL A 50 -1.30 -0.10 -4.77
CA VAL A 50 -0.14 0.33 -4.00
C VAL A 50 0.92 0.89 -4.93
N SER A 51 1.39 2.10 -4.63
CA SER A 51 2.47 2.74 -5.37
C SER A 51 3.58 3.15 -4.41
N VAL A 52 4.82 3.08 -4.88
CA VAL A 52 5.98 3.51 -4.11
C VAL A 52 6.84 4.37 -5.01
N ASN A 53 7.11 5.59 -4.56
CA ASN A 53 7.94 6.57 -5.29
C ASN A 53 7.46 6.76 -6.74
N GLY A 54 6.14 6.78 -6.92
CA GLY A 54 5.53 7.01 -8.23
C GLY A 54 5.36 5.76 -9.09
N GLU A 55 5.80 4.62 -8.62
CA GLU A 55 5.68 3.35 -9.37
C GLU A 55 4.63 2.46 -8.72
N LYS A 56 3.63 2.04 -9.50
CA LYS A 56 2.62 1.10 -9.00
C LYS A 56 3.25 -0.29 -8.86
N ILE A 57 3.23 -0.81 -7.65
CA ILE A 57 3.81 -2.14 -7.37
C ILE A 57 2.74 -3.21 -7.22
N TYR A 58 1.48 -2.82 -7.01
CA TYR A 58 0.40 -3.79 -6.88
C TYR A 58 -0.93 -3.21 -7.32
N SER A 59 -1.76 -4.05 -7.94
CA SER A 59 -3.11 -3.68 -8.37
C SER A 59 -4.07 -4.82 -8.10
N LYS A 60 -5.00 -4.62 -7.17
CA LYS A 60 -6.08 -5.59 -6.94
C LYS A 60 -7.05 -5.61 -8.12
N LEU A 61 -7.20 -4.49 -8.82
CA LEU A 61 -8.05 -4.46 -10.02
C LEU A 61 -7.55 -5.42 -11.09
N GLU A 62 -6.24 -5.63 -11.17
CA GLU A 62 -5.64 -6.57 -12.12
C GLU A 62 -5.63 -8.01 -11.61
N THR A 63 -5.27 -8.21 -10.34
CA THR A 63 -5.09 -9.55 -9.79
C THR A 63 -6.36 -10.17 -9.22
N GLY A 64 -7.30 -9.34 -8.78
CA GLY A 64 -8.54 -9.79 -8.15
C GLY A 64 -8.41 -10.16 -6.69
N ILE A 65 -7.23 -10.06 -6.09
CA ILE A 65 -7.00 -10.42 -4.69
C ILE A 65 -6.25 -9.29 -3.98
N PHE A 66 -6.35 -9.27 -2.64
CA PHE A 66 -5.56 -8.35 -1.83
C PHE A 66 -4.09 -8.73 -1.88
N PRO A 67 -3.18 -7.74 -1.74
CA PRO A 67 -1.76 -8.06 -1.71
C PRO A 67 -1.37 -8.81 -0.45
N ASP A 68 -0.35 -9.66 -0.59
CA ASP A 68 0.33 -10.26 0.55
C ASP A 68 1.30 -9.21 1.09
N THR A 69 1.12 -8.83 2.36
CA THR A 69 1.93 -7.77 2.95
C THR A 69 3.43 -8.11 2.94
N ASP A 70 3.78 -9.37 3.22
CA ASP A 70 5.18 -9.77 3.22
C ASP A 70 5.81 -9.65 1.84
N GLU A 71 5.07 -9.98 0.78
CA GLU A 71 5.55 -9.77 -0.59
C GLU A 71 5.75 -8.28 -0.89
N MET A 72 4.82 -7.44 -0.43
CA MET A 72 4.93 -6.00 -0.64
C MET A 72 6.16 -5.44 0.08
N ILE A 73 6.41 -5.88 1.30
CA ILE A 73 7.57 -5.48 2.06
C ILE A 73 8.86 -5.83 1.31
N GLU A 74 8.91 -7.04 0.75
CA GLU A 74 10.08 -7.47 -0.01
C GLU A 74 10.29 -6.60 -1.25
N ILE A 75 9.23 -6.33 -2.00
CA ILE A 75 9.31 -5.49 -3.19
C ILE A 75 9.77 -4.08 -2.83
N ILE A 76 9.19 -3.50 -1.80
CA ILE A 76 9.55 -2.14 -1.36
C ILE A 76 11.00 -2.10 -0.89
N SER A 77 11.44 -3.13 -0.16
CA SER A 77 12.82 -3.19 0.37
C SER A 77 13.87 -3.15 -0.72
N ASN A 78 13.51 -3.56 -1.94
CA ASN A 78 14.43 -3.58 -3.08
C ASN A 78 14.43 -2.28 -3.88
N LYS A 79 13.70 -1.26 -3.44
CA LYS A 79 13.62 0.04 -4.13
C LYS A 79 14.81 0.95 -3.84
#